data_57074de070e34cfa51ca12e7eea47296
#
_entry.id   57074de070e34cfa51ca12e7eea47296
#
_cell.length_a   1.000
_cell.length_b   1.000
_cell.length_c   1.000
_cell.angle_alpha   90.00
_cell.angle_beta   90.00
_cell.angle_gamma   90.00
#
_symmetry.space_group_name_H-M   'P 1'
#
loop_
_entity.id
_entity.type
_entity.pdbx_description
1 polymer ?
#
loop_
_entity_poly.entity_id
_entity_poly.type
_entity_poly.pdbx_seq_one_letter_code
_entity_poly.pdbx_strand_id
1 'polypeptide(L)'
;MNKLGDTLKQLLVLCVMLWIGVLETQAEEFRIRVMSYNIYRGGTMHGQPLSQTAKVIREAKADIVGLQEPRSPKGFNTERLAKILGWNHSANIRKGIVLTPHEIVANFAGGIKVKLPSGQHAYVFSLHLPSNPYQPYQLLGIRPKWHKHWDTPFIKTEVEAIEAARKARGGEVSGLLNQIRDLPDKEAAVFVVGDFNEPSHLDWTEEAAVAGRHPMKVEYPHSKAMSKAGFADAYRTVYPDEMKHPGYTWSPMYKTDDPSTHHDRIDFVYFQGRSVKLIGARVIGENEENADVVVSPYPSDHRAVVAEFMLSKPTPRTEK
;
A
#
# COMPACT_ATOMS: atom_id res chain seq x y z
N MET A 1 -24.73 27.31 -65.28
CA MET A 1 -24.89 27.71 -63.88
C MET A 1 -25.08 26.45 -62.98
N ASN A 2 -24.08 25.66 -62.64
CA ASN A 2 -24.26 24.56 -61.62
C ASN A 2 -22.93 23.98 -61.08
N LYS A 3 -21.77 24.52 -61.49
CA LYS A 3 -20.49 23.99 -60.96
C LYS A 3 -20.12 24.53 -59.58
N LEU A 4 -20.66 25.69 -59.18
CA LEU A 4 -20.33 26.31 -57.86
C LEU A 4 -21.08 25.62 -56.71
N GLY A 5 -22.30 25.12 -56.97
CA GLY A 5 -23.14 24.44 -55.96
C GLY A 5 -22.62 23.06 -55.53
N ASP A 6 -22.03 22.34 -56.48
CA ASP A 6 -21.51 21.00 -56.20
C ASP A 6 -20.17 21.04 -55.43
N THR A 7 -19.34 22.05 -55.69
CA THR A 7 -18.08 22.24 -54.95
C THR A 7 -18.35 22.65 -53.49
N LEU A 8 -19.38 23.47 -53.24
CA LEU A 8 -19.76 23.86 -51.87
C LEU A 8 -20.33 22.70 -51.06
N LYS A 9 -21.13 21.82 -51.71
CA LYS A 9 -21.65 20.59 -51.08
C LYS A 9 -20.56 19.59 -50.77
N GLN A 10 -19.57 19.42 -51.67
CA GLN A 10 -18.41 18.54 -51.40
C GLN A 10 -17.53 19.06 -50.27
N LEU A 11 -17.30 20.37 -50.17
CA LEU A 11 -16.57 20.98 -49.04
C LEU A 11 -17.32 20.83 -47.70
N LEU A 12 -18.66 20.98 -47.72
CA LEU A 12 -19.47 20.81 -46.49
C LEU A 12 -19.48 19.36 -46.00
N VAL A 13 -19.55 18.40 -46.91
CA VAL A 13 -19.45 16.95 -46.58
C VAL A 13 -18.06 16.58 -46.03
N LEU A 14 -16.99 17.16 -46.62
CA LEU A 14 -15.63 16.93 -46.15
C LEU A 14 -15.39 17.52 -44.73
N CYS A 15 -15.94 18.72 -44.46
CA CYS A 15 -15.86 19.33 -43.13
C CYS A 15 -16.66 18.56 -42.08
N VAL A 16 -17.81 18.00 -42.42
CA VAL A 16 -18.61 17.15 -41.51
C VAL A 16 -17.94 15.82 -41.27
N MET A 17 -17.29 15.21 -42.28
CA MET A 17 -16.51 13.97 -42.08
C MET A 17 -15.24 14.17 -41.29
N LEU A 18 -14.58 15.34 -41.37
CA LEU A 18 -13.43 15.67 -40.51
C LEU A 18 -13.81 16.00 -39.04
N TRP A 19 -15.07 16.40 -38.82
CA TRP A 19 -15.55 16.68 -37.43
C TRP A 19 -16.03 15.41 -36.71
N ILE A 20 -16.36 14.33 -37.42
CA ILE A 20 -16.75 13.03 -36.86
C ILE A 20 -15.52 12.18 -36.49
N GLY A 21 -14.31 12.56 -36.94
CA GLY A 21 -13.05 11.80 -36.74
C GLY A 21 -12.27 12.11 -35.47
N VAL A 22 -12.71 13.02 -34.59
CA VAL A 22 -12.02 13.36 -33.32
C VAL A 22 -13.02 13.38 -32.15
N LEU A 23 -13.81 12.34 -32.04
CA LEU A 23 -14.22 11.87 -30.74
C LEU A 23 -13.06 11.01 -30.21
N GLU A 24 -11.97 11.64 -29.79
CA GLU A 24 -11.10 11.02 -28.79
C GLU A 24 -12.05 10.60 -27.68
N THR A 25 -12.35 9.31 -27.59
CA THR A 25 -12.95 8.75 -26.39
C THR A 25 -11.94 9.01 -25.30
N GLN A 26 -12.11 10.12 -24.55
CA GLN A 26 -11.35 10.32 -23.32
C GLN A 26 -11.54 9.04 -22.53
N ALA A 27 -10.46 8.31 -22.34
CA ALA A 27 -10.49 7.10 -21.55
C ALA A 27 -11.07 7.51 -20.20
N GLU A 28 -12.20 6.90 -19.82
CA GLU A 28 -12.89 7.22 -18.58
C GLU A 28 -11.92 6.92 -17.43
N GLU A 29 -11.36 8.00 -16.86
CA GLU A 29 -10.41 7.91 -15.77
C GLU A 29 -11.18 7.73 -14.46
N PHE A 30 -10.78 6.76 -13.67
CA PHE A 30 -11.38 6.48 -12.36
C PHE A 30 -10.34 6.65 -11.26
N ARG A 31 -10.68 7.47 -10.27
CA ARG A 31 -9.82 7.74 -9.12
C ARG A 31 -10.10 6.73 -8.01
N ILE A 32 -9.03 6.17 -7.43
CA ILE A 32 -9.11 5.19 -6.33
C ILE A 32 -8.02 5.46 -5.29
N ARG A 33 -8.36 5.27 -4.02
CA ARG A 33 -7.42 5.34 -2.89
C ARG A 33 -7.28 3.99 -2.22
N VAL A 34 -6.05 3.50 -2.21
CA VAL A 34 -5.68 2.22 -1.61
C VAL A 34 -4.85 2.47 -0.36
N MET A 35 -5.21 1.83 0.74
CA MET A 35 -4.65 2.05 2.07
C MET A 35 -4.10 0.77 2.67
N SER A 36 -2.96 0.86 3.35
CA SER A 36 -2.46 -0.13 4.30
C SER A 36 -2.70 0.36 5.71
N TYR A 37 -3.27 -0.49 6.58
CA TYR A 37 -3.51 -0.12 7.97
C TYR A 37 -3.41 -1.33 8.92
N ASN A 38 -2.32 -1.39 9.66
CA ASN A 38 -2.23 -2.25 10.84
C ASN A 38 -3.02 -1.58 11.97
N ILE A 39 -4.12 -2.21 12.41
CA ILE A 39 -5.03 -1.63 13.41
C ILE A 39 -4.71 -2.04 14.84
N TYR A 40 -3.63 -2.76 15.06
CA TYR A 40 -3.17 -3.22 16.37
C TYR A 40 -4.27 -3.79 17.27
N ARG A 41 -4.18 -5.08 17.59
CA ARG A 41 -5.07 -5.76 18.54
C ARG A 41 -6.56 -5.50 18.31
N GLY A 42 -6.97 -5.49 17.04
CA GLY A 42 -8.37 -5.33 16.64
C GLY A 42 -8.86 -3.88 16.60
N GLY A 43 -7.96 -2.89 16.55
CA GLY A 43 -8.30 -1.48 16.35
C GLY A 43 -8.97 -0.82 17.55
N THR A 44 -8.62 -1.25 18.76
CA THR A 44 -9.22 -0.75 20.00
C THR A 44 -8.16 -0.36 21.04
N MET A 45 -7.01 0.11 20.57
CA MET A 45 -5.89 0.52 21.43
C MET A 45 -6.35 1.60 22.43
N HIS A 46 -5.83 1.53 23.65
CA HIS A 46 -6.19 2.43 24.78
C HIS A 46 -7.70 2.50 25.06
N GLY A 47 -8.45 1.41 24.80
CA GLY A 47 -9.90 1.37 25.03
C GLY A 47 -10.72 2.17 24.02
N GLN A 48 -10.12 2.62 22.91
CA GLN A 48 -10.85 3.32 21.85
C GLN A 48 -11.92 2.43 21.23
N PRO A 49 -13.08 2.99 20.89
CA PRO A 49 -14.11 2.24 20.19
C PRO A 49 -13.68 1.94 18.74
N LEU A 50 -14.14 0.85 18.18
CA LEU A 50 -13.82 0.46 16.78
C LEU A 50 -14.28 1.51 15.75
N SER A 51 -15.26 2.36 16.10
CA SER A 51 -15.65 3.51 15.30
C SER A 51 -14.54 4.53 15.12
N GLN A 52 -13.55 4.57 16.01
CA GLN A 52 -12.38 5.43 15.87
C GLN A 52 -11.44 4.91 14.77
N THR A 53 -11.26 3.58 14.66
CA THR A 53 -10.56 2.96 13.53
C THR A 53 -11.29 3.25 12.21
N ALA A 54 -12.61 3.15 12.20
CA ALA A 54 -13.41 3.53 11.03
C ALA A 54 -13.28 5.02 10.68
N LYS A 55 -13.11 5.91 11.68
CA LYS A 55 -12.83 7.33 11.46
C LYS A 55 -11.50 7.52 10.73
N VAL A 56 -10.43 6.85 11.14
CA VAL A 56 -9.13 6.91 10.44
C VAL A 56 -9.28 6.57 8.95
N ILE A 57 -10.02 5.49 8.62
CA ILE A 57 -10.26 5.07 7.24
C ILE A 57 -11.06 6.12 6.46
N ARG A 58 -12.07 6.75 7.09
CA ARG A 58 -12.86 7.81 6.45
C ARG A 58 -12.07 9.09 6.23
N GLU A 59 -11.24 9.52 7.19
CA GLU A 59 -10.37 10.70 7.05
C GLU A 59 -9.28 10.49 5.98
N ALA A 60 -8.80 9.25 5.83
CA ALA A 60 -7.93 8.86 4.72
C ALA A 60 -8.66 8.92 3.36
N LYS A 61 -9.99 8.97 3.36
CA LYS A 61 -10.87 8.86 2.17
C LYS A 61 -10.55 7.61 1.35
N ALA A 62 -10.21 6.51 2.02
CA ALA A 62 -9.82 5.26 1.37
C ALA A 62 -11.03 4.60 0.69
N ASP A 63 -10.78 3.94 -0.44
CA ASP A 63 -11.75 3.14 -1.19
C ASP A 63 -11.46 1.64 -1.02
N ILE A 64 -10.20 1.29 -0.78
CA ILE A 64 -9.75 -0.07 -0.50
C ILE A 64 -8.76 -0.02 0.65
N VAL A 65 -8.95 -0.90 1.64
CA VAL A 65 -8.06 -0.99 2.81
C VAL A 65 -7.58 -2.42 3.00
N GLY A 66 -6.26 -2.63 2.91
CA GLY A 66 -5.63 -3.82 3.45
C GLY A 66 -5.44 -3.67 4.96
N LEU A 67 -5.99 -4.62 5.71
CA LEU A 67 -6.05 -4.56 7.17
C LEU A 67 -5.15 -5.61 7.81
N GLN A 68 -4.35 -5.21 8.79
CA GLN A 68 -3.52 -6.09 9.59
C GLN A 68 -3.97 -6.05 11.06
N GLU A 69 -3.68 -7.10 11.80
CA GLU A 69 -4.01 -7.27 13.22
C GLU A 69 -5.47 -7.07 13.65
N PRO A 70 -6.45 -7.66 12.96
CA PRO A 70 -7.87 -7.49 13.30
C PRO A 70 -8.29 -8.22 14.58
N ARG A 71 -7.38 -9.00 15.19
CA ARG A 71 -7.69 -9.82 16.37
C ARG A 71 -7.67 -9.01 17.66
N SER A 72 -8.80 -8.99 18.35
CA SER A 72 -8.95 -8.48 19.72
C SER A 72 -9.10 -9.66 20.71
N PRO A 73 -9.07 -9.41 22.04
CA PRO A 73 -9.41 -10.43 23.04
C PRO A 73 -10.82 -11.03 22.88
N LYS A 74 -11.73 -10.31 22.21
CA LYS A 74 -13.12 -10.74 21.96
C LYS A 74 -13.32 -11.37 20.57
N GLY A 75 -12.24 -11.68 19.84
CA GLY A 75 -12.30 -12.24 18.49
C GLY A 75 -11.85 -11.27 17.41
N PHE A 76 -12.19 -11.56 16.16
CA PHE A 76 -11.80 -10.74 15.01
C PHE A 76 -12.78 -9.59 14.78
N ASN A 77 -12.27 -8.41 14.55
CA ASN A 77 -13.07 -7.20 14.34
C ASN A 77 -13.30 -6.86 12.86
N THR A 78 -12.83 -7.69 11.92
CA THR A 78 -12.97 -7.46 10.47
C THR A 78 -14.42 -7.20 10.07
N GLU A 79 -15.33 -8.13 10.37
CA GLU A 79 -16.76 -8.03 10.00
C GLU A 79 -17.44 -6.84 10.70
N ARG A 80 -17.09 -6.61 11.97
CA ARG A 80 -17.63 -5.47 12.73
C ARG A 80 -17.19 -4.13 12.14
N LEU A 81 -15.91 -4.01 11.75
CA LEU A 81 -15.39 -2.81 11.11
C LEU A 81 -16.03 -2.60 9.73
N ALA A 82 -16.13 -3.66 8.92
CA ALA A 82 -16.83 -3.63 7.63
C ALA A 82 -18.28 -3.15 7.80
N LYS A 83 -18.99 -3.67 8.80
CA LYS A 83 -20.37 -3.21 9.11
C LYS A 83 -20.46 -1.74 9.50
N ILE A 84 -19.51 -1.24 10.31
CA ILE A 84 -19.46 0.20 10.70
C ILE A 84 -19.19 1.09 9.48
N LEU A 85 -18.40 0.61 8.51
CA LEU A 85 -18.10 1.31 7.27
C LEU A 85 -19.23 1.20 6.24
N GLY A 86 -20.06 0.16 6.31
CA GLY A 86 -21.02 -0.22 5.27
C GLY A 86 -20.34 -0.86 4.07
N TRP A 87 -19.25 -1.59 4.28
CA TRP A 87 -18.37 -2.14 3.25
C TRP A 87 -18.39 -3.66 3.19
N ASN A 88 -17.94 -4.20 2.06
CA ASN A 88 -17.62 -5.60 1.87
C ASN A 88 -16.24 -5.91 2.47
N HIS A 89 -15.96 -7.18 2.70
CA HIS A 89 -14.66 -7.68 3.14
C HIS A 89 -14.29 -9.00 2.43
N SER A 90 -12.99 -9.29 2.40
CA SER A 90 -12.48 -10.59 1.92
C SER A 90 -13.07 -11.75 2.70
N ALA A 91 -13.22 -12.92 2.07
CA ALA A 91 -13.76 -14.12 2.72
C ALA A 91 -12.91 -14.57 3.92
N ASN A 92 -11.58 -14.38 3.86
CA ASN A 92 -10.72 -14.65 5.01
C ASN A 92 -10.66 -13.42 5.92
N ILE A 93 -11.15 -13.56 7.15
CA ILE A 93 -11.16 -12.49 8.16
C ILE A 93 -9.94 -12.50 9.10
N ARG A 94 -8.96 -13.35 8.84
CA ARG A 94 -7.80 -13.58 9.72
C ARG A 94 -6.47 -13.18 9.08
N LYS A 95 -6.34 -13.38 7.77
CA LYS A 95 -5.12 -13.11 7.00
C LYS A 95 -5.50 -12.64 5.60
N GLY A 96 -4.72 -11.72 5.02
CA GLY A 96 -4.99 -11.17 3.69
C GLY A 96 -6.29 -10.38 3.62
N ILE A 97 -6.58 -9.61 4.67
CA ILE A 97 -7.87 -8.94 4.83
C ILE A 97 -7.90 -7.68 4.00
N VAL A 98 -8.95 -7.56 3.19
CA VAL A 98 -9.24 -6.34 2.44
C VAL A 98 -10.68 -5.93 2.70
N LEU A 99 -10.88 -4.63 2.98
CA LEU A 99 -12.18 -3.99 3.11
C LEU A 99 -12.38 -3.03 1.95
N THR A 100 -13.60 -2.97 1.38
CA THR A 100 -13.92 -2.07 0.27
C THR A 100 -15.43 -1.89 0.11
N PRO A 101 -15.94 -0.72 -0.35
CA PRO A 101 -17.33 -0.58 -0.77
C PRO A 101 -17.62 -1.27 -2.13
N HIS A 102 -16.57 -1.65 -2.88
CA HIS A 102 -16.70 -2.22 -4.22
C HIS A 102 -17.11 -3.70 -4.19
N GLU A 103 -17.62 -4.20 -5.31
CA GLU A 103 -17.97 -5.61 -5.50
C GLU A 103 -16.71 -6.47 -5.48
N ILE A 104 -16.68 -7.49 -4.60
CA ILE A 104 -15.61 -8.50 -4.57
C ILE A 104 -16.04 -9.63 -5.50
N VAL A 105 -15.35 -9.79 -6.63
CA VAL A 105 -15.67 -10.78 -7.64
C VAL A 105 -14.90 -12.10 -7.49
N ALA A 106 -13.78 -12.07 -6.76
CA ALA A 106 -13.04 -13.29 -6.39
C ALA A 106 -12.22 -13.09 -5.12
N ASN A 107 -11.99 -14.19 -4.40
CA ASN A 107 -11.09 -14.25 -3.25
C ASN A 107 -9.89 -15.15 -3.57
N PHE A 108 -8.70 -14.75 -3.11
CA PHE A 108 -7.43 -15.46 -3.24
C PHE A 108 -6.79 -15.68 -1.86
N ALA A 109 -5.77 -16.50 -1.81
CA ALA A 109 -4.93 -16.56 -0.63
C ALA A 109 -4.22 -15.21 -0.44
N GLY A 110 -4.61 -14.45 0.60
CA GLY A 110 -4.01 -13.15 0.90
C GLY A 110 -4.58 -11.95 0.16
N GLY A 111 -5.65 -12.10 -0.66
CA GLY A 111 -6.19 -10.98 -1.42
C GLY A 111 -7.54 -11.23 -2.09
N ILE A 112 -7.95 -10.25 -2.87
CA ILE A 112 -9.23 -10.23 -3.60
C ILE A 112 -9.06 -9.67 -5.01
N LYS A 113 -10.03 -9.98 -5.88
CA LYS A 113 -10.29 -9.24 -7.12
C LYS A 113 -11.55 -8.40 -6.91
N VAL A 114 -11.45 -7.11 -7.15
CA VAL A 114 -12.56 -6.16 -7.06
C VAL A 114 -12.98 -5.67 -8.44
N LYS A 115 -14.27 -5.41 -8.60
CA LYS A 115 -14.84 -4.70 -9.75
C LYS A 115 -15.04 -3.24 -9.34
N LEU A 116 -14.40 -2.34 -10.06
CA LEU A 116 -14.47 -0.91 -9.83
C LEU A 116 -15.70 -0.31 -10.53
N PRO A 117 -16.20 0.88 -10.12
CA PRO A 117 -17.32 1.57 -10.76
C PRO A 117 -17.13 1.81 -12.25
N SER A 118 -15.88 1.98 -12.71
CA SER A 118 -15.52 2.06 -14.13
C SER A 118 -15.74 0.76 -14.91
N GLY A 119 -16.12 -0.35 -14.24
CA GLY A 119 -16.19 -1.69 -14.81
C GLY A 119 -14.85 -2.43 -14.90
N GLN A 120 -13.73 -1.75 -14.64
CA GLN A 120 -12.40 -2.36 -14.58
C GLN A 120 -12.26 -3.25 -13.34
N HIS A 121 -11.29 -4.16 -13.39
CA HIS A 121 -10.91 -4.98 -12.25
C HIS A 121 -9.55 -4.58 -11.70
N ALA A 122 -9.38 -4.74 -10.39
CA ALA A 122 -8.09 -4.65 -9.73
C ALA A 122 -7.89 -5.85 -8.79
N TYR A 123 -6.64 -6.27 -8.63
CA TYR A 123 -6.25 -7.25 -7.61
C TYR A 123 -5.64 -6.50 -6.43
N VAL A 124 -6.04 -6.87 -5.23
CA VAL A 124 -5.53 -6.26 -4.01
C VAL A 124 -5.14 -7.36 -3.03
N PHE A 125 -3.88 -7.37 -2.63
CA PHE A 125 -3.32 -8.29 -1.65
C PHE A 125 -2.94 -7.53 -0.39
N SER A 126 -3.22 -8.12 0.77
CA SER A 126 -2.85 -7.58 2.08
C SER A 126 -1.92 -8.55 2.80
N LEU A 127 -0.75 -8.06 3.21
CA LEU A 127 0.26 -8.80 3.94
C LEU A 127 0.34 -8.36 5.41
N HIS A 128 0.70 -9.29 6.27
CA HIS A 128 1.26 -9.03 7.58
C HIS A 128 2.37 -10.04 7.81
N LEU A 129 3.60 -9.62 7.58
CA LEU A 129 4.78 -10.48 7.68
C LEU A 129 5.20 -10.65 9.15
N PRO A 130 5.97 -11.71 9.49
CA PRO A 130 6.44 -11.96 10.86
C PRO A 130 7.21 -10.76 11.43
N SER A 131 6.81 -10.31 12.61
CA SER A 131 7.44 -9.19 13.32
C SER A 131 8.79 -9.56 13.96
N ASN A 132 9.06 -10.84 14.16
CA ASN A 132 10.28 -11.32 14.83
C ASN A 132 11.01 -12.36 13.96
N PRO A 133 12.36 -12.26 13.84
CA PRO A 133 13.23 -11.19 14.34
C PRO A 133 13.09 -9.89 13.56
N TYR A 134 13.23 -8.74 14.27
CA TYR A 134 13.22 -7.41 13.67
C TYR A 134 14.65 -6.90 13.51
N GLN A 135 15.16 -6.86 12.29
CA GLN A 135 16.57 -6.60 11.98
C GLN A 135 17.05 -5.22 12.41
N PRO A 136 16.26 -4.13 12.31
CA PRO A 136 16.67 -2.85 12.89
C PRO A 136 17.06 -2.95 14.36
N TYR A 137 16.28 -3.65 15.17
CA TYR A 137 16.61 -3.82 16.60
C TYR A 137 17.83 -4.69 16.82
N GLN A 138 18.00 -5.74 16.01
CA GLN A 138 19.20 -6.59 16.09
C GLN A 138 20.47 -5.80 15.78
N LEU A 139 20.44 -4.90 14.78
CA LEU A 139 21.56 -4.06 14.36
C LEU A 139 21.87 -2.95 15.38
N LEU A 140 20.82 -2.37 15.99
CA LEU A 140 20.93 -1.27 16.94
C LEU A 140 21.20 -1.74 18.38
N GLY A 141 21.15 -3.05 18.64
CA GLY A 141 21.30 -3.58 20.01
C GLY A 141 20.09 -3.28 20.91
N ILE A 142 18.92 -2.98 20.32
CA ILE A 142 17.69 -2.68 21.04
C ILE A 142 17.00 -3.96 21.47
N ARG A 143 16.68 -4.06 22.77
CA ARG A 143 15.82 -5.12 23.31
C ARG A 143 14.44 -4.54 23.60
N PRO A 144 13.41 -4.92 22.83
CA PRO A 144 12.08 -4.36 23.03
C PRO A 144 11.51 -4.73 24.40
N LYS A 145 11.03 -3.72 25.14
CA LYS A 145 10.52 -3.88 26.51
C LYS A 145 9.30 -4.80 26.61
N TRP A 146 8.52 -4.94 25.52
CA TRP A 146 7.34 -5.81 25.48
C TRP A 146 7.69 -7.29 25.24
N HIS A 147 8.92 -7.63 24.83
CA HIS A 147 9.36 -8.99 24.57
C HIS A 147 10.18 -9.52 25.73
N LYS A 148 9.53 -10.07 26.77
CA LYS A 148 10.17 -10.54 28.01
C LYS A 148 11.26 -11.58 27.78
N HIS A 149 11.20 -12.34 26.70
CA HIS A 149 12.12 -13.43 26.34
C HIS A 149 12.76 -13.17 24.97
N TRP A 150 13.38 -11.98 24.84
CA TRP A 150 14.17 -11.67 23.65
C TRP A 150 15.44 -12.51 23.65
N ASP A 151 15.43 -13.60 22.91
CA ASP A 151 16.53 -14.54 22.69
C ASP A 151 17.20 -14.38 21.31
N THR A 152 16.69 -13.45 20.52
CA THR A 152 17.21 -13.17 19.18
C THR A 152 18.59 -12.53 19.26
N PRO A 153 19.62 -13.09 18.61
CA PRO A 153 20.98 -12.55 18.68
C PRO A 153 21.08 -11.18 18.03
N PHE A 154 21.92 -10.32 18.54
CA PHE A 154 22.32 -9.11 17.84
C PHE A 154 23.19 -9.45 16.63
N ILE A 155 23.09 -8.66 15.58
CA ILE A 155 23.84 -8.78 14.34
C ILE A 155 24.61 -7.50 14.07
N LYS A 156 25.66 -7.55 13.25
CA LYS A 156 26.59 -6.44 13.08
C LYS A 156 26.84 -6.06 11.61
N THR A 157 26.32 -6.85 10.68
CA THR A 157 26.60 -6.66 9.26
C THR A 157 25.33 -6.65 8.43
N GLU A 158 25.39 -5.99 7.28
CA GLU A 158 24.31 -6.00 6.29
C GLU A 158 23.98 -7.42 5.82
N VAL A 159 25.00 -8.28 5.62
CA VAL A 159 24.83 -9.66 5.17
C VAL A 159 23.99 -10.45 6.17
N GLU A 160 24.31 -10.37 7.46
CA GLU A 160 23.55 -11.02 8.52
C GLU A 160 22.10 -10.51 8.57
N ALA A 161 21.88 -9.20 8.38
CA ALA A 161 20.56 -8.61 8.36
C ALA A 161 19.72 -9.15 7.19
N ILE A 162 20.30 -9.18 5.99
CA ILE A 162 19.62 -9.70 4.79
C ILE A 162 19.30 -11.19 4.94
N GLU A 163 20.21 -12.01 5.46
CA GLU A 163 19.98 -13.43 5.68
C GLU A 163 18.89 -13.70 6.71
N ALA A 164 18.93 -12.99 7.85
CA ALA A 164 17.92 -13.09 8.88
C ALA A 164 16.51 -12.67 8.37
N ALA A 165 16.45 -11.59 7.60
CA ALA A 165 15.21 -11.11 6.98
C ALA A 165 14.64 -12.14 5.99
N ARG A 166 15.47 -12.68 5.08
CA ARG A 166 15.07 -13.74 4.13
C ARG A 166 14.54 -14.97 4.83
N LYS A 167 15.24 -15.40 5.89
CA LYS A 167 14.81 -16.57 6.68
C LYS A 167 13.45 -16.35 7.33
N ALA A 168 13.20 -15.14 7.85
CA ALA A 168 11.98 -14.82 8.58
C ALA A 168 10.77 -14.68 7.65
N ARG A 169 10.91 -14.03 6.48
CA ARG A 169 9.77 -13.52 5.68
C ARG A 169 9.79 -13.98 4.22
N GLY A 170 10.91 -14.48 3.73
CA GLY A 170 11.12 -14.77 2.30
C GLY A 170 10.12 -15.76 1.71
N GLY A 171 9.68 -16.75 2.49
CA GLY A 171 8.67 -17.71 2.05
C GLY A 171 7.31 -17.08 1.74
N GLU A 172 6.87 -16.13 2.57
CA GLU A 172 5.57 -15.46 2.36
C GLU A 172 5.62 -14.50 1.16
N VAL A 173 6.72 -13.74 1.02
CA VAL A 173 6.87 -12.80 -0.11
C VAL A 173 7.03 -13.55 -1.43
N SER A 174 7.82 -14.59 -1.48
CA SER A 174 7.96 -15.40 -2.71
C SER A 174 6.66 -16.11 -3.09
N GLY A 175 5.91 -16.62 -2.11
CA GLY A 175 4.59 -17.21 -2.32
C GLY A 175 3.60 -16.21 -2.92
N LEU A 176 3.55 -14.97 -2.39
CA LEU A 176 2.74 -13.90 -2.95
C LEU A 176 3.14 -13.56 -4.38
N LEU A 177 4.43 -13.33 -4.64
CA LEU A 177 4.92 -12.96 -5.97
C LEU A 177 4.64 -14.05 -7.01
N ASN A 178 4.75 -15.33 -6.63
CA ASN A 178 4.34 -16.44 -7.48
C ASN A 178 2.84 -16.39 -7.80
N GLN A 179 2.00 -16.19 -6.78
CA GLN A 179 0.56 -16.06 -6.98
C GLN A 179 0.20 -14.90 -7.92
N ILE A 180 0.85 -13.74 -7.76
CA ILE A 180 0.62 -12.57 -8.63
C ILE A 180 1.08 -12.87 -10.06
N ARG A 181 2.23 -13.53 -10.23
CA ARG A 181 2.72 -13.93 -11.55
C ARG A 181 1.72 -14.84 -12.27
N ASP A 182 1.00 -15.67 -11.54
CA ASP A 182 0.05 -16.64 -12.10
C ASP A 182 -1.38 -16.07 -12.25
N LEU A 183 -1.61 -14.78 -11.97
CA LEU A 183 -2.91 -14.13 -12.20
C LEU A 183 -3.30 -14.18 -13.69
N PRO A 184 -4.59 -14.47 -13.99
CA PRO A 184 -5.05 -14.65 -15.37
C PRO A 184 -5.07 -13.33 -16.16
N ASP A 185 -5.34 -12.21 -15.50
CA ASP A 185 -5.44 -10.88 -16.12
C ASP A 185 -4.17 -10.09 -15.88
N LYS A 186 -3.28 -10.07 -16.87
CA LYS A 186 -1.97 -9.42 -16.79
C LYS A 186 -2.01 -7.90 -16.97
N GLU A 187 -3.11 -7.37 -17.45
CA GLU A 187 -3.29 -5.93 -17.70
C GLU A 187 -4.01 -5.25 -16.52
N ALA A 188 -4.60 -6.02 -15.61
CA ALA A 188 -5.27 -5.47 -14.43
C ALA A 188 -4.29 -4.77 -13.50
N ALA A 189 -4.78 -3.73 -12.83
CA ALA A 189 -4.07 -3.10 -11.73
C ALA A 189 -3.86 -4.09 -10.58
N VAL A 190 -2.65 -4.14 -10.03
CA VAL A 190 -2.32 -4.96 -8.87
C VAL A 190 -1.79 -4.08 -7.76
N PHE A 191 -2.39 -4.17 -6.60
CA PHE A 191 -1.96 -3.49 -5.38
C PHE A 191 -1.55 -4.52 -4.34
N VAL A 192 -0.40 -4.29 -3.70
CA VAL A 192 0.06 -5.07 -2.56
C VAL A 192 0.25 -4.10 -1.41
N VAL A 193 -0.51 -4.29 -0.35
CA VAL A 193 -0.45 -3.45 0.84
C VAL A 193 -0.14 -4.27 2.07
N GLY A 194 0.45 -3.68 3.09
CA GLY A 194 0.64 -4.42 4.34
C GLY A 194 1.74 -3.89 5.22
N ASP A 195 1.76 -4.45 6.42
CA ASP A 195 2.85 -4.39 7.35
C ASP A 195 3.87 -5.48 7.01
N PHE A 196 5.00 -5.07 6.46
CA PHE A 196 6.08 -5.97 6.08
C PHE A 196 6.97 -6.35 7.26
N ASN A 197 6.82 -5.65 8.41
CA ASN A 197 7.69 -5.82 9.57
C ASN A 197 9.20 -5.81 9.19
N GLU A 198 9.50 -5.08 8.14
CA GLU A 198 10.83 -4.88 7.56
C GLU A 198 10.86 -3.53 6.86
N PRO A 199 11.88 -2.68 7.07
CA PRO A 199 12.03 -1.43 6.34
C PRO A 199 12.28 -1.65 4.85
N SER A 200 12.24 -0.56 4.09
CA SER A 200 12.62 -0.60 2.67
C SER A 200 14.12 -0.38 2.47
N HIS A 201 14.68 -1.04 1.43
CA HIS A 201 16.01 -0.72 0.92
C HIS A 201 16.12 0.73 0.40
N LEU A 202 14.97 1.39 0.14
CA LEU A 202 14.89 2.80 -0.25
C LEU A 202 14.90 3.76 0.96
N ASP A 203 14.89 3.23 2.19
CA ASP A 203 14.90 3.99 3.43
C ASP A 203 16.21 3.81 4.20
N TRP A 204 16.76 2.59 4.18
CA TRP A 204 18.05 2.26 4.82
C TRP A 204 19.19 2.41 3.82
N THR A 205 19.39 3.63 3.35
CA THR A 205 20.36 4.01 2.33
C THR A 205 21.74 4.33 2.95
N GLU A 206 22.74 4.49 2.10
CA GLU A 206 24.06 4.98 2.53
C GLU A 206 23.96 6.41 3.07
N GLU A 207 23.13 7.27 2.46
CA GLU A 207 22.91 8.65 2.90
C GLU A 207 22.32 8.69 4.31
N ALA A 208 21.30 7.87 4.57
CA ALA A 208 20.67 7.76 5.88
C ALA A 208 21.64 7.21 6.95
N ALA A 209 22.52 6.29 6.58
CA ALA A 209 23.57 5.77 7.46
C ALA A 209 24.63 6.82 7.79
N VAL A 210 25.14 7.54 6.80
CA VAL A 210 26.11 8.62 7.00
C VAL A 210 25.52 9.76 7.85
N ALA A 211 24.22 10.04 7.71
CA ALA A 211 23.51 11.01 8.54
C ALA A 211 23.19 10.50 9.96
N GLY A 212 23.52 9.24 10.29
CA GLY A 212 23.32 8.66 11.61
C GLY A 212 21.90 8.24 11.94
N ARG A 213 21.00 8.16 10.93
CA ARG A 213 19.63 7.63 11.14
C ARG A 213 19.62 6.14 11.40
N HIS A 214 20.50 5.42 10.70
CA HIS A 214 20.66 3.99 10.80
C HIS A 214 22.12 3.64 11.04
N PRO A 215 22.44 2.50 11.64
CA PRO A 215 23.82 2.13 11.92
C PRO A 215 24.62 1.81 10.64
N MET A 216 23.94 1.45 9.56
CA MET A 216 24.51 1.12 8.27
C MET A 216 23.42 1.07 7.19
N LYS A 217 23.83 1.11 5.93
CA LYS A 217 22.95 0.76 4.80
C LYS A 217 22.54 -0.72 4.90
N VAL A 218 21.28 -1.01 4.55
CA VAL A 218 20.79 -2.38 4.41
C VAL A 218 19.89 -2.49 3.16
N GLU A 219 20.31 -3.34 2.23
CA GLU A 219 19.54 -3.68 1.02
C GLU A 219 18.41 -4.68 1.36
N TYR A 220 17.42 -4.25 2.16
CA TYR A 220 16.34 -5.11 2.65
C TYR A 220 15.71 -5.94 1.52
N PRO A 221 15.68 -7.28 1.67
CA PRO A 221 15.45 -8.19 0.55
C PRO A 221 14.01 -8.18 0.03
N HIS A 222 13.00 -7.88 0.87
CA HIS A 222 11.61 -8.02 0.46
C HIS A 222 11.13 -6.79 -0.32
N SER A 223 11.51 -5.59 0.07
CA SER A 223 11.28 -4.38 -0.73
C SER A 223 12.02 -4.45 -2.08
N LYS A 224 13.24 -4.99 -2.10
CA LYS A 224 13.96 -5.27 -3.36
C LYS A 224 13.27 -6.33 -4.22
N ALA A 225 12.69 -7.37 -3.61
CA ALA A 225 11.96 -8.39 -4.35
C ALA A 225 10.70 -7.79 -5.00
N MET A 226 9.98 -6.91 -4.30
CA MET A 226 8.84 -6.16 -4.86
C MET A 226 9.27 -5.32 -6.07
N SER A 227 10.35 -4.54 -5.94
CA SER A 227 10.88 -3.72 -7.04
C SER A 227 11.31 -4.57 -8.24
N LYS A 228 12.00 -5.70 -8.01
CA LYS A 228 12.40 -6.64 -9.07
C LYS A 228 11.22 -7.29 -9.78
N ALA A 229 10.10 -7.49 -9.07
CA ALA A 229 8.85 -7.98 -9.63
C ALA A 229 8.06 -6.89 -10.39
N GLY A 230 8.57 -5.67 -10.50
CA GLY A 230 7.97 -4.56 -11.24
C GLY A 230 6.98 -3.72 -10.42
N PHE A 231 6.94 -3.89 -9.09
CA PHE A 231 6.14 -3.03 -8.21
C PHE A 231 6.88 -1.75 -7.88
N ALA A 232 6.16 -0.63 -7.91
CA ALA A 232 6.62 0.63 -7.35
C ALA A 232 6.06 0.83 -5.94
N ASP A 233 6.89 1.39 -5.04
CA ASP A 233 6.49 1.86 -3.73
C ASP A 233 5.83 3.24 -3.88
N ALA A 234 4.55 3.34 -3.58
CA ALA A 234 3.78 4.56 -3.80
C ALA A 234 4.32 5.74 -3.01
N TYR A 235 4.69 5.53 -1.74
CA TYR A 235 5.21 6.62 -0.90
C TYR A 235 6.56 7.13 -1.43
N ARG A 236 7.52 6.24 -1.71
CA ARG A 236 8.84 6.63 -2.24
C ARG A 236 8.80 7.13 -3.68
N THR A 237 7.79 6.77 -4.45
CA THR A 237 7.58 7.36 -5.78
C THR A 237 7.16 8.83 -5.68
N VAL A 238 6.34 9.20 -4.68
CA VAL A 238 5.94 10.60 -4.42
C VAL A 238 7.04 11.36 -3.71
N TYR A 239 7.69 10.73 -2.74
CA TYR A 239 8.71 11.33 -1.86
C TYR A 239 10.03 10.55 -1.97
N PRO A 240 10.81 10.76 -3.03
CA PRO A 240 12.04 9.98 -3.27
C PRO A 240 13.16 10.25 -2.26
N ASP A 241 13.16 11.41 -1.60
CA ASP A 241 14.15 11.83 -0.60
C ASP A 241 13.70 11.34 0.79
N GLU A 242 14.29 10.22 1.24
CA GLU A 242 13.97 9.58 2.52
C GLU A 242 14.46 10.41 3.72
N MET A 243 15.42 11.31 3.48
CA MET A 243 15.93 12.19 4.52
C MET A 243 14.95 13.30 4.86
N LYS A 244 14.26 13.86 3.86
CA LYS A 244 13.24 14.90 4.06
C LYS A 244 11.88 14.32 4.42
N HIS A 245 11.57 13.13 3.88
CA HIS A 245 10.28 12.49 4.03
C HIS A 245 10.44 11.05 4.55
N PRO A 246 10.81 10.84 5.82
CA PRO A 246 11.03 9.50 6.37
C PRO A 246 9.78 8.63 6.28
N GLY A 247 8.59 9.20 6.46
CA GLY A 247 7.31 8.48 6.33
C GLY A 247 7.13 7.39 7.37
N TYR A 248 7.65 7.57 8.58
CA TYR A 248 7.60 6.57 9.64
C TYR A 248 6.17 6.09 9.91
N THR A 249 5.93 4.81 9.72
CA THR A 249 4.64 4.19 10.02
C THR A 249 4.62 3.54 11.39
N TRP A 250 5.76 3.11 11.90
CA TRP A 250 5.90 2.53 13.23
C TRP A 250 6.97 3.29 14.03
N SER A 251 6.73 3.79 15.23
CA SER A 251 5.50 3.63 15.99
C SER A 251 5.01 4.98 16.55
N PRO A 252 3.72 5.30 16.48
CA PRO A 252 3.15 6.48 17.13
C PRO A 252 3.13 6.40 18.67
N MET A 253 3.51 5.27 19.26
CA MET A 253 3.55 5.08 20.71
C MET A 253 4.77 5.69 21.40
N TYR A 254 5.80 6.03 20.62
CA TYR A 254 7.08 6.49 21.13
C TYR A 254 7.46 7.81 20.48
N LYS A 255 8.26 8.60 21.18
CA LYS A 255 8.92 9.76 20.57
C LYS A 255 10.00 9.28 19.60
N THR A 256 10.27 10.07 18.57
CA THR A 256 11.27 9.74 17.55
C THR A 256 12.71 9.67 18.10
N ASP A 257 12.97 10.32 19.24
CA ASP A 257 14.26 10.32 19.95
C ASP A 257 14.33 9.31 21.12
N ASP A 258 13.34 8.44 21.31
CA ASP A 258 13.36 7.43 22.39
C ASP A 258 14.38 6.32 22.04
N PRO A 259 15.49 6.18 22.84
CA PRO A 259 16.53 5.21 22.55
C PRO A 259 16.11 3.74 22.76
N SER A 260 14.92 3.50 23.32
CA SER A 260 14.38 2.15 23.53
C SER A 260 13.62 1.60 22.33
N THR A 261 13.53 2.36 21.24
CA THR A 261 12.85 2.02 20.02
C THR A 261 13.60 2.59 18.80
N HIS A 262 13.13 2.25 17.62
CA HIS A 262 13.58 2.83 16.35
C HIS A 262 12.37 3.04 15.46
N HIS A 263 12.29 4.20 14.83
CA HIS A 263 11.18 4.53 13.96
C HIS A 263 11.51 4.12 12.54
N ASP A 264 10.64 3.32 11.95
CA ASP A 264 10.78 2.84 10.58
C ASP A 264 9.47 2.97 9.80
N ARG A 265 9.59 3.03 8.48
CA ARG A 265 8.50 2.83 7.55
C ARG A 265 8.46 1.35 7.17
N ILE A 266 7.46 0.64 7.68
CA ILE A 266 7.27 -0.81 7.50
C ILE A 266 5.91 -1.18 6.92
N ASP A 267 5.02 -0.20 6.79
CA ASP A 267 3.73 -0.34 6.12
C ASP A 267 3.80 0.28 4.73
N PHE A 268 3.36 -0.46 3.73
CA PHE A 268 3.54 -0.08 2.33
C PHE A 268 2.25 -0.17 1.52
N VAL A 269 2.21 0.64 0.45
CA VAL A 269 1.31 0.50 -0.68
C VAL A 269 2.18 0.35 -1.92
N TYR A 270 2.32 -0.88 -2.39
CA TYR A 270 2.96 -1.19 -3.66
C TYR A 270 1.92 -1.28 -4.78
N PHE A 271 2.27 -0.86 -5.98
CA PHE A 271 1.38 -0.92 -7.12
C PHE A 271 2.10 -1.33 -8.41
N GLN A 272 1.34 -1.95 -9.30
CA GLN A 272 1.77 -2.35 -10.63
C GLN A 272 0.58 -2.31 -11.60
N GLY A 273 0.83 -1.98 -12.86
CA GLY A 273 -0.16 -1.97 -13.93
C GLY A 273 0.06 -0.81 -14.89
N ARG A 274 -0.15 -1.04 -16.21
CA ARG A 274 0.06 -0.01 -17.24
C ARG A 274 -0.99 1.10 -17.19
N SER A 275 -2.18 0.75 -16.72
CA SER A 275 -3.32 1.67 -16.59
C SER A 275 -3.33 2.41 -15.26
N VAL A 276 -2.28 2.27 -14.43
CA VAL A 276 -2.21 2.84 -13.08
C VAL A 276 -1.27 4.04 -13.09
N LYS A 277 -1.80 5.23 -12.80
CA LYS A 277 -1.01 6.44 -12.59
C LYS A 277 -1.13 6.84 -11.12
N LEU A 278 0.00 6.91 -10.42
CA LEU A 278 0.05 7.42 -9.05
C LEU A 278 -0.17 8.94 -9.07
N ILE A 279 -1.07 9.41 -8.18
CA ILE A 279 -1.40 10.83 -8.01
C ILE A 279 -0.76 11.39 -6.75
N GLY A 280 -0.71 10.62 -5.67
CA GLY A 280 -0.13 11.04 -4.40
C GLY A 280 -0.14 9.93 -3.37
N ALA A 281 0.60 10.14 -2.28
CA ALA A 281 0.60 9.27 -1.12
C ALA A 281 0.65 10.10 0.16
N ARG A 282 0.07 9.60 1.26
CA ARG A 282 0.02 10.30 2.54
C ARG A 282 0.09 9.31 3.70
N VAL A 283 0.65 9.77 4.81
CA VAL A 283 0.62 9.09 6.10
C VAL A 283 -0.54 9.65 6.94
N ILE A 284 -1.29 8.76 7.58
CA ILE A 284 -2.37 9.11 8.51
C ILE A 284 -1.92 8.70 9.91
N GLY A 285 -1.92 9.63 10.85
CA GLY A 285 -1.36 9.37 12.18
C GLY A 285 -1.90 10.27 13.27
N GLU A 286 -1.16 10.35 14.36
CA GLU A 286 -1.55 10.96 15.64
C GLU A 286 -1.21 12.45 15.74
N ASN A 287 -0.25 12.94 14.96
CA ASN A 287 0.25 14.33 15.05
C ASN A 287 0.79 14.85 13.71
N GLU A 288 0.95 16.17 13.58
CA GLU A 288 1.42 16.85 12.37
C GLU A 288 2.92 16.66 12.09
N GLU A 289 3.71 16.26 13.08
CA GLU A 289 5.14 16.01 12.91
C GLU A 289 5.39 14.78 12.02
N ASN A 290 4.52 13.76 12.15
CA ASN A 290 4.73 12.45 11.57
C ASN A 290 3.64 12.01 10.57
N ALA A 291 2.62 12.85 10.34
CA ALA A 291 1.49 12.49 9.48
C ALA A 291 0.95 13.68 8.69
N ASP A 292 0.53 13.40 7.46
CA ASP A 292 -0.11 14.38 6.57
C ASP A 292 -1.59 14.60 6.93
N VAL A 293 -2.21 13.62 7.56
CA VAL A 293 -3.59 13.68 8.06
C VAL A 293 -3.62 13.23 9.51
N VAL A 294 -4.05 14.14 10.39
CA VAL A 294 -4.09 13.86 11.82
C VAL A 294 -5.46 13.38 12.26
N VAL A 295 -5.50 12.29 13.01
CA VAL A 295 -6.69 11.75 13.65
C VAL A 295 -6.44 11.56 15.14
N SER A 296 -7.18 12.27 15.97
CA SER A 296 -7.06 12.18 17.42
C SER A 296 -8.40 11.78 18.07
N PRO A 297 -8.37 10.88 19.09
CA PRO A 297 -7.28 10.04 19.49
C PRO A 297 -6.94 9.00 18.41
N TYR A 298 -5.67 8.60 18.29
CA TYR A 298 -5.25 7.63 17.28
C TYR A 298 -5.33 6.20 17.84
N PRO A 299 -5.99 5.24 17.15
CA PRO A 299 -6.35 3.95 17.75
C PRO A 299 -5.37 2.79 17.45
N SER A 300 -4.17 3.06 16.93
CA SER A 300 -3.18 2.04 16.57
C SER A 300 -1.77 2.45 16.95
N ASP A 301 -0.86 1.48 17.08
CA ASP A 301 0.58 1.67 17.20
C ASP A 301 1.30 1.74 15.84
N HIS A 302 0.55 1.68 14.73
CA HIS A 302 1.01 1.96 13.38
C HIS A 302 0.27 3.16 12.78
N ARG A 303 0.98 4.05 12.10
CA ARG A 303 0.38 5.02 11.19
C ARG A 303 -0.03 4.32 9.91
N ALA A 304 -1.15 4.72 9.35
CA ALA A 304 -1.61 4.16 8.09
C ALA A 304 -0.99 4.91 6.90
N VAL A 305 -0.86 4.20 5.77
CA VAL A 305 -0.42 4.79 4.49
C VAL A 305 -1.56 4.66 3.49
N VAL A 306 -1.90 5.76 2.83
CA VAL A 306 -2.88 5.79 1.73
C VAL A 306 -2.22 6.37 0.49
N ALA A 307 -2.44 5.72 -0.66
CA ALA A 307 -2.01 6.23 -1.96
C ALA A 307 -3.21 6.39 -2.90
N GLU A 308 -3.19 7.47 -3.66
CA GLU A 308 -4.23 7.84 -4.61
C GLU A 308 -3.76 7.57 -6.04
N PHE A 309 -4.60 6.90 -6.80
CA PHE A 309 -4.31 6.51 -8.17
C PHE A 309 -5.41 6.95 -9.11
N MET A 310 -5.02 7.23 -10.36
CA MET A 310 -5.89 7.32 -11.51
C MET A 310 -5.76 6.05 -12.33
N LEU A 311 -6.88 5.39 -12.61
CA LEU A 311 -6.95 4.22 -13.47
C LEU A 311 -7.60 4.62 -14.78
N SER A 312 -6.91 4.36 -15.89
CA SER A 312 -7.45 4.53 -17.25
C SER A 312 -7.86 3.17 -17.82
N LYS A 313 -8.87 3.15 -18.70
CA LYS A 313 -9.17 1.91 -19.43
C LYS A 313 -7.96 1.51 -20.28
N PRO A 314 -7.57 0.23 -20.29
CA PRO A 314 -6.48 -0.24 -21.14
C PRO A 314 -6.80 0.12 -22.60
N THR A 315 -5.88 0.80 -23.26
CA THR A 315 -5.99 1.01 -24.71
C THR A 315 -5.84 -0.35 -25.40
N PRO A 316 -6.77 -0.76 -26.27
CA PRO A 316 -6.60 -2.01 -27.01
C PRO A 316 -5.25 -2.03 -27.72
N ARG A 317 -4.52 -3.15 -27.62
CA ARG A 317 -3.30 -3.31 -28.41
C ARG A 317 -3.71 -3.25 -29.88
N THR A 318 -3.23 -2.26 -30.60
CA THR A 318 -3.10 -2.35 -32.05
C THR A 318 -2.03 -3.42 -32.30
N GLU A 319 -2.45 -4.63 -32.65
CA GLU A 319 -1.52 -5.65 -33.18
C GLU A 319 -0.83 -5.05 -34.41
N LYS A 320 0.50 -4.92 -34.31
CA LYS A 320 1.35 -4.57 -35.47
C LYS A 320 1.86 -5.82 -36.10
#